data_a34f6c0e4a92f0f24624aeec06181892
#
_entry.id   a34f6c0e4a92f0f24624aeec06181892
#
_cell.length_a   1.000
_cell.length_b   1.000
_cell.length_c   1.000
_cell.angle_alpha   90.00
_cell.angle_beta   90.00
_cell.angle_gamma   90.00
#
_symmetry.space_group_name_H-M   'P 1'
#
loop_
_entity.id
_entity.type
_entity.pdbx_description
1 polymer ?
#
loop_
_entity_poly.entity_id
_entity_poly.type
_entity_poly.pdbx_seq_one_letter_code
_entity_poly.pdbx_strand_id
1 'polypeptide(L)'
;IKKQANPTIALLIKKGYIEVRITAKAETLEAAQELLNPWDAIIRERLGSRIGRDLTISMEETLGRTLLKEHSTISTAESCTSGLVGKLLTNVSGSSEYYMGGVISYSNDVKHRVLGVPQDMLDTYGAVSEQVAKAMAEGARIVGQTTYAVSTTGIAGPGGGTLEKPVGLVWFGVTGPHGTVAHKANLIGNREDIRQSAAELALYYVYTYITEKGK
;
A
#
# COMPACT_ATOMS: atom_id res chain seq x y z
N ILE A 1 30.57 -2.98 4.85
CA ILE A 1 29.98 -4.24 5.36
C ILE A 1 31.04 -5.34 5.61
N LYS A 2 32.27 -5.25 5.06
CA LYS A 2 33.25 -6.35 5.12
C LYS A 2 33.94 -6.59 6.48
N LYS A 3 33.80 -5.74 7.49
CA LYS A 3 34.31 -5.95 8.87
C LYS A 3 33.35 -5.31 9.86
N GLN A 4 32.26 -6.01 10.16
CA GLN A 4 31.29 -5.55 11.14
C GLN A 4 31.56 -6.24 12.48
N ALA A 5 31.61 -5.46 13.55
CA ALA A 5 31.77 -6.01 14.91
C ALA A 5 30.46 -5.88 15.70
N ASN A 6 30.10 -4.66 16.07
CA ASN A 6 28.85 -4.34 16.81
C ASN A 6 28.61 -2.82 16.71
N PRO A 7 27.50 -2.37 16.15
CA PRO A 7 26.41 -3.18 15.60
C PRO A 7 26.73 -3.82 14.24
N THR A 8 25.90 -4.77 13.82
CA THR A 8 25.92 -5.37 12.49
C THR A 8 24.79 -4.83 11.62
N ILE A 9 25.05 -4.71 10.30
CA ILE A 9 24.05 -4.28 9.31
C ILE A 9 23.87 -5.40 8.29
N ALA A 10 22.62 -5.83 8.09
CA ALA A 10 22.24 -6.82 7.09
C ALA A 10 21.24 -6.23 6.10
N LEU A 11 21.40 -6.59 4.82
CA LEU A 11 20.43 -6.32 3.78
C LEU A 11 19.65 -7.61 3.50
N LEU A 12 18.36 -7.60 3.75
CA LEU A 12 17.47 -8.74 3.56
C LEU A 12 16.54 -8.43 2.39
N ILE A 13 16.73 -9.20 1.31
CA ILE A 13 15.88 -9.06 0.12
C ILE A 13 14.53 -9.72 0.42
N LYS A 14 13.47 -8.94 0.33
CA LYS A 14 12.07 -9.36 0.47
C LYS A 14 11.33 -9.15 -0.85
N LYS A 15 10.13 -9.70 -0.98
CA LYS A 15 9.27 -9.40 -2.14
C LYS A 15 8.88 -7.91 -2.13
N GLY A 16 9.37 -7.17 -3.13
CA GLY A 16 9.02 -5.77 -3.34
C GLY A 16 9.81 -4.72 -2.54
N TYR A 17 10.68 -5.12 -1.59
CA TYR A 17 11.50 -4.18 -0.83
C TYR A 17 12.80 -4.81 -0.33
N ILE A 18 13.72 -3.98 0.13
CA ILE A 18 14.95 -4.40 0.82
C ILE A 18 14.85 -3.93 2.27
N GLU A 19 14.89 -4.88 3.21
CA GLU A 19 14.97 -4.58 4.64
C GLU A 19 16.44 -4.32 5.02
N VAL A 20 16.70 -3.16 5.61
CA VAL A 20 17.98 -2.85 6.23
C VAL A 20 17.87 -3.12 7.72
N ARG A 21 18.50 -4.18 8.21
CA ARG A 21 18.45 -4.56 9.62
C ARG A 21 19.76 -4.15 10.30
N ILE A 22 19.65 -3.33 11.35
CA ILE A 22 20.76 -3.00 12.24
C ILE A 22 20.58 -3.78 13.53
N THR A 23 21.58 -4.52 13.96
CA THR A 23 21.52 -5.33 15.19
C THR A 23 22.68 -4.98 16.10
N ALA A 24 22.38 -4.56 17.33
CA ALA A 24 23.36 -4.32 18.38
C ALA A 24 23.22 -5.36 19.51
N LYS A 25 24.32 -5.66 20.18
CA LYS A 25 24.39 -6.47 21.39
C LYS A 25 25.00 -5.62 22.49
N ALA A 26 24.30 -5.50 23.63
CA ALA A 26 24.76 -4.79 24.83
C ALA A 26 24.15 -5.44 26.08
N GLU A 27 24.59 -5.02 27.27
CA GLU A 27 24.08 -5.54 28.54
C GLU A 27 22.70 -4.98 28.89
N THR A 28 22.40 -3.75 28.42
CA THR A 28 21.11 -3.10 28.64
C THR A 28 20.50 -2.63 27.31
N LEU A 29 19.19 -2.37 27.32
CA LEU A 29 18.46 -1.86 26.16
C LEU A 29 18.94 -0.46 25.78
N GLU A 30 19.20 0.38 26.77
CA GLU A 30 19.69 1.75 26.60
C GLU A 30 21.06 1.76 25.89
N ALA A 31 22.01 0.93 26.36
CA ALA A 31 23.32 0.79 25.75
C ALA A 31 23.23 0.21 24.33
N ALA A 32 22.30 -0.72 24.07
CA ALA A 32 22.05 -1.21 22.72
C ALA A 32 21.51 -0.09 21.79
N GLN A 33 20.59 0.72 22.30
CA GLN A 33 20.01 1.84 21.54
C GLN A 33 21.08 2.91 21.21
N GLU A 34 21.99 3.23 22.14
CA GLU A 34 23.09 4.15 21.90
C GLU A 34 24.03 3.67 20.76
N LEU A 35 24.22 2.35 20.66
CA LEU A 35 25.00 1.77 19.56
C LEU A 35 24.25 1.83 18.21
N LEU A 36 22.93 1.74 18.21
CA LEU A 36 22.10 1.76 17.00
C LEU A 36 21.92 3.15 16.43
N ASN A 37 21.72 4.17 17.28
CA ASN A 37 21.35 5.53 16.88
C ASN A 37 22.26 6.16 15.82
N PRO A 38 23.60 6.10 15.91
CA PRO A 38 24.48 6.69 14.89
C PRO A 38 24.31 6.03 13.52
N TRP A 39 24.09 4.72 13.49
CA TRP A 39 23.92 3.97 12.24
C TRP A 39 22.55 4.20 11.62
N ASP A 40 21.51 4.28 12.42
CA ASP A 40 20.17 4.66 11.95
C ASP A 40 20.20 6.05 11.30
N ALA A 41 20.84 7.03 11.95
CA ALA A 41 21.00 8.38 11.41
C ALA A 41 21.74 8.40 10.06
N ILE A 42 22.87 7.68 9.95
CA ILE A 42 23.65 7.59 8.71
C ILE A 42 22.85 6.93 7.59
N ILE A 43 22.11 5.88 7.91
CA ILE A 43 21.29 5.16 6.92
C ILE A 43 20.15 6.05 6.43
N ARG A 44 19.47 6.74 7.33
CA ARG A 44 18.39 7.68 6.99
C ARG A 44 18.90 8.84 6.13
N GLU A 45 20.03 9.41 6.47
CA GLU A 45 20.67 10.46 5.68
C GLU A 45 20.99 9.98 4.26
N ARG A 46 21.60 8.79 4.11
CA ARG A 46 22.02 8.26 2.82
C ARG A 46 20.89 7.78 1.92
N LEU A 47 19.86 7.20 2.50
CA LEU A 47 18.74 6.65 1.75
C LEU A 47 17.65 7.70 1.51
N GLY A 48 17.52 8.69 2.41
CA GLY A 48 16.52 9.77 2.29
C GLY A 48 15.11 9.23 2.05
N SER A 49 14.44 9.75 1.03
CA SER A 49 13.07 9.35 0.65
C SER A 49 12.92 7.89 0.19
N ARG A 50 14.03 7.15 0.01
CA ARG A 50 13.99 5.71 -0.28
C ARG A 50 13.69 4.85 0.95
N ILE A 51 13.77 5.41 2.16
CA ILE A 51 13.31 4.73 3.38
C ILE A 51 11.80 4.87 3.44
N GLY A 52 11.10 3.78 3.14
CA GLY A 52 9.64 3.77 3.16
C GLY A 52 9.07 3.83 4.57
N ARG A 53 9.61 3.05 5.51
CA ARG A 53 9.08 2.96 6.88
C ARG A 53 10.04 2.23 7.83
N ASP A 54 9.77 2.38 9.13
CA ASP A 54 10.29 1.51 10.17
C ASP A 54 9.51 0.18 10.14
N LEU A 55 10.21 -0.95 9.97
CA LEU A 55 9.59 -2.29 9.91
C LEU A 55 9.42 -2.94 11.28
N THR A 56 9.59 -2.21 12.39
CA THR A 56 9.29 -2.70 13.74
C THR A 56 7.77 -2.88 13.95
N ILE A 57 6.97 -2.15 13.16
CA ILE A 57 5.51 -2.29 13.12
C ILE A 57 5.04 -2.53 11.68
N SER A 58 3.90 -3.20 11.53
CA SER A 58 3.35 -3.50 10.21
C SER A 58 2.83 -2.26 9.48
N MET A 59 2.63 -2.35 8.14
CA MET A 59 2.10 -1.23 7.36
C MET A 59 0.66 -0.90 7.76
N GLU A 60 -0.15 -1.91 8.00
CA GLU A 60 -1.53 -1.74 8.45
C GLU A 60 -1.60 -1.03 9.80
N GLU A 61 -0.69 -1.34 10.73
CA GLU A 61 -0.60 -0.67 12.02
C GLU A 61 -0.09 0.78 11.86
N THR A 62 0.91 0.99 11.01
CA THR A 62 1.46 2.32 10.71
C THR A 62 0.37 3.22 10.12
N LEU A 63 -0.38 2.72 9.13
CA LEU A 63 -1.47 3.46 8.49
C LEU A 63 -2.62 3.70 9.48
N GLY A 64 -3.01 2.70 10.26
CA GLY A 64 -4.07 2.83 11.26
C GLY A 64 -3.76 3.94 12.29
N ARG A 65 -2.54 3.94 12.84
CA ARG A 65 -2.08 5.01 13.76
C ARG A 65 -2.09 6.39 13.10
N THR A 66 -1.73 6.47 11.81
CA THR A 66 -1.73 7.73 11.06
C THR A 66 -3.15 8.24 10.88
N LEU A 67 -4.09 7.39 10.47
CA LEU A 67 -5.50 7.75 10.30
C LEU A 67 -6.15 8.20 11.61
N LEU A 68 -5.90 7.47 12.70
CA LEU A 68 -6.39 7.84 14.04
C LEU A 68 -5.84 9.20 14.49
N LYS A 69 -4.56 9.44 14.31
CA LYS A 69 -3.91 10.72 14.66
C LYS A 69 -4.51 11.90 13.90
N GLU A 70 -4.90 11.69 12.63
CA GLU A 70 -5.51 12.72 11.79
C GLU A 70 -7.04 12.77 11.91
N HIS A 71 -7.65 11.96 12.78
CA HIS A 71 -9.11 11.82 12.88
C HIS A 71 -9.77 11.57 11.52
N SER A 72 -9.13 10.74 10.70
CA SER A 72 -9.50 10.49 9.32
C SER A 72 -9.99 9.07 9.09
N THR A 73 -10.85 8.90 8.10
CA THR A 73 -11.45 7.62 7.73
C THR A 73 -11.03 7.17 6.35
N ILE A 74 -11.10 5.85 6.10
CA ILE A 74 -10.74 5.23 4.82
C ILE A 74 -11.78 4.21 4.37
N SER A 75 -11.98 4.11 3.06
CA SER A 75 -12.71 3.04 2.38
C SER A 75 -11.89 2.40 1.27
N THR A 76 -12.29 1.21 0.81
CA THR A 76 -11.58 0.46 -0.23
C THR A 76 -12.46 0.11 -1.42
N ALA A 77 -11.86 0.07 -2.63
CA ALA A 77 -12.46 -0.53 -3.82
C ALA A 77 -11.51 -1.60 -4.38
N GLU A 78 -11.89 -2.85 -4.25
CA GLU A 78 -11.00 -3.96 -4.54
C GLU A 78 -11.46 -4.79 -5.73
N SER A 79 -10.57 -4.99 -6.70
CA SER A 79 -10.78 -5.92 -7.81
C SER A 79 -9.87 -7.14 -7.65
N CYS A 80 -8.60 -7.06 -8.05
CA CYS A 80 -7.69 -8.20 -8.00
C CYS A 80 -7.32 -8.66 -6.58
N THR A 81 -7.37 -7.79 -5.58
CA THR A 81 -7.09 -8.12 -4.17
C THR A 81 -8.29 -8.76 -3.46
N SER A 82 -9.51 -8.44 -3.90
CA SER A 82 -10.74 -9.14 -3.49
C SER A 82 -10.93 -9.25 -1.97
N GLY A 83 -10.79 -8.13 -1.25
CA GLY A 83 -10.98 -8.02 0.20
C GLY A 83 -9.69 -8.10 1.03
N LEU A 84 -8.52 -8.33 0.41
CA LEU A 84 -7.25 -8.40 1.16
C LEU A 84 -6.84 -7.05 1.74
N VAL A 85 -7.11 -5.92 1.08
CA VAL A 85 -6.82 -4.59 1.64
C VAL A 85 -7.66 -4.33 2.87
N GLY A 86 -8.97 -4.60 2.79
CA GLY A 86 -9.88 -4.50 3.93
C GLY A 86 -9.49 -5.44 5.06
N LYS A 87 -9.07 -6.68 4.74
CA LYS A 87 -8.57 -7.63 5.73
C LYS A 87 -7.34 -7.07 6.45
N LEU A 88 -6.35 -6.52 5.75
CA LEU A 88 -5.16 -5.96 6.37
C LEU A 88 -5.52 -4.80 7.31
N LEU A 89 -6.38 -3.89 6.89
CA LEU A 89 -6.86 -2.79 7.73
C LEU A 89 -7.56 -3.28 9.00
N THR A 90 -8.36 -4.34 8.89
CA THR A 90 -9.13 -4.90 10.02
C THR A 90 -8.33 -5.88 10.90
N ASN A 91 -7.13 -6.27 10.52
CA ASN A 91 -6.22 -7.00 11.42
C ASN A 91 -5.79 -6.16 12.63
N VAL A 92 -5.87 -4.84 12.53
CA VAL A 92 -5.51 -3.91 13.61
C VAL A 92 -6.71 -3.70 14.53
N SER A 93 -6.53 -3.95 15.83
CA SER A 93 -7.57 -3.66 16.82
C SER A 93 -7.92 -2.17 16.83
N GLY A 94 -9.20 -1.84 16.93
CA GLY A 94 -9.70 -0.46 16.86
C GLY A 94 -9.90 0.06 15.44
N SER A 95 -9.74 -0.76 14.41
CA SER A 95 -9.90 -0.36 13.01
C SER A 95 -11.29 0.20 12.67
N SER A 96 -12.31 -0.11 13.44
CA SER A 96 -13.67 0.45 13.28
C SER A 96 -13.73 1.98 13.44
N GLU A 97 -12.72 2.59 14.05
CA GLU A 97 -12.64 4.04 14.20
C GLU A 97 -12.21 4.75 12.90
N TYR A 98 -11.53 4.04 11.99
CA TYR A 98 -11.03 4.62 10.73
C TYR A 98 -11.46 3.89 9.46
N TYR A 99 -11.71 2.57 9.50
CA TYR A 99 -12.12 1.80 8.32
C TYR A 99 -13.64 1.67 8.24
N MET A 100 -14.26 2.36 7.27
CA MET A 100 -15.72 2.39 7.13
C MET A 100 -16.27 1.25 6.27
N GLY A 101 -15.42 0.55 5.54
CA GLY A 101 -15.82 -0.57 4.70
C GLY A 101 -15.21 -0.51 3.30
N GLY A 102 -15.61 -1.46 2.45
CA GLY A 102 -15.09 -1.55 1.10
C GLY A 102 -16.03 -2.23 0.12
N VAL A 103 -15.84 -1.93 -1.16
CA VAL A 103 -16.56 -2.53 -2.28
C VAL A 103 -15.64 -3.52 -2.99
N ILE A 104 -16.01 -4.79 -3.01
CA ILE A 104 -15.35 -5.79 -3.86
C ILE A 104 -15.98 -5.70 -5.25
N SER A 105 -15.37 -4.92 -6.12
CA SER A 105 -15.83 -4.61 -7.48
C SER A 105 -15.14 -5.50 -8.50
N TYR A 106 -15.38 -6.81 -8.43
CA TYR A 106 -14.67 -7.79 -9.25
C TYR A 106 -15.06 -7.72 -10.73
N SER A 107 -16.33 -7.52 -11.03
CA SER A 107 -16.84 -7.33 -12.40
C SER A 107 -16.87 -5.86 -12.81
N ASN A 108 -16.85 -5.59 -14.12
CA ASN A 108 -17.02 -4.24 -14.65
C ASN A 108 -18.40 -3.65 -14.32
N ASP A 109 -19.42 -4.48 -14.30
CA ASP A 109 -20.77 -4.09 -13.93
C ASP A 109 -20.85 -3.55 -12.48
N VAL A 110 -20.18 -4.20 -11.52
CA VAL A 110 -20.09 -3.69 -10.14
C VAL A 110 -19.25 -2.41 -10.07
N LYS A 111 -18.16 -2.29 -10.84
CA LYS A 111 -17.40 -1.03 -10.93
C LYS A 111 -18.29 0.11 -11.42
N HIS A 112 -19.10 -0.14 -12.44
CA HIS A 112 -20.02 0.87 -12.98
C HIS A 112 -21.16 1.20 -12.02
N ARG A 113 -21.94 0.21 -11.60
CA ARG A 113 -23.17 0.43 -10.84
C ARG A 113 -22.96 0.89 -9.39
N VAL A 114 -21.91 0.39 -8.74
CA VAL A 114 -21.68 0.66 -7.32
C VAL A 114 -20.66 1.79 -7.10
N LEU A 115 -19.57 1.80 -7.86
CA LEU A 115 -18.54 2.81 -7.73
C LEU A 115 -18.70 3.99 -8.69
N GLY A 116 -19.68 3.95 -9.60
CA GLY A 116 -19.91 5.02 -10.55
C GLY A 116 -18.83 5.17 -11.63
N VAL A 117 -18.01 4.14 -11.85
CA VAL A 117 -17.01 4.16 -12.93
C VAL A 117 -17.74 4.29 -14.27
N PRO A 118 -17.47 5.31 -15.12
CA PRO A 118 -18.13 5.50 -16.39
C PRO A 118 -17.97 4.28 -17.32
N GLN A 119 -19.03 3.86 -17.99
CA GLN A 119 -19.00 2.70 -18.88
C GLN A 119 -18.04 2.93 -20.05
N ASP A 120 -18.06 4.11 -20.66
CA ASP A 120 -17.17 4.51 -21.75
C ASP A 120 -15.69 4.50 -21.33
N MET A 121 -15.38 4.80 -20.06
CA MET A 121 -14.04 4.66 -19.51
C MET A 121 -13.60 3.20 -19.44
N LEU A 122 -14.50 2.29 -19.01
CA LEU A 122 -14.25 0.84 -18.99
C LEU A 122 -14.05 0.29 -20.40
N ASP A 123 -14.83 0.73 -21.37
CA ASP A 123 -14.76 0.29 -22.76
C ASP A 123 -13.49 0.81 -23.47
N THR A 124 -13.09 2.05 -23.18
CA THR A 124 -11.94 2.69 -23.81
C THR A 124 -10.60 2.23 -23.25
N TYR A 125 -10.48 2.21 -21.91
CA TYR A 125 -9.19 1.96 -21.24
C TYR A 125 -9.09 0.54 -20.67
N GLY A 126 -10.21 -0.14 -20.54
CA GLY A 126 -10.31 -1.44 -19.86
C GLY A 126 -10.19 -1.30 -18.34
N ALA A 127 -10.63 -2.33 -17.61
CA ALA A 127 -10.66 -2.33 -16.16
C ALA A 127 -9.28 -2.12 -15.50
N VAL A 128 -8.19 -2.59 -16.14
CA VAL A 128 -6.81 -2.47 -15.65
C VAL A 128 -6.17 -1.25 -16.32
N SER A 129 -6.40 -0.08 -15.75
CA SER A 129 -5.91 1.20 -16.26
C SER A 129 -5.84 2.25 -15.15
N GLU A 130 -5.05 3.30 -15.39
CA GLU A 130 -4.93 4.45 -14.48
C GLU A 130 -6.29 5.12 -14.24
N GLN A 131 -7.02 5.37 -15.32
CA GLN A 131 -8.31 6.07 -15.30
C GLN A 131 -9.32 5.33 -14.44
N VAL A 132 -9.44 4.02 -14.66
CA VAL A 132 -10.37 3.17 -13.90
C VAL A 132 -9.95 3.05 -12.45
N ALA A 133 -8.65 2.95 -12.15
CA ALA A 133 -8.17 2.92 -10.76
C ALA A 133 -8.55 4.22 -10.01
N LYS A 134 -8.34 5.39 -10.63
CA LYS A 134 -8.74 6.68 -10.04
C LYS A 134 -10.25 6.74 -9.80
N ALA A 135 -11.05 6.43 -10.81
CA ALA A 135 -12.52 6.46 -10.70
C ALA A 135 -13.05 5.47 -9.63
N MET A 136 -12.44 4.28 -9.52
CA MET A 136 -12.77 3.33 -8.45
C MET A 136 -12.49 3.90 -7.06
N ALA A 137 -11.36 4.57 -6.86
CA ALA A 137 -11.02 5.18 -5.57
C ALA A 137 -11.99 6.31 -5.23
N GLU A 138 -12.30 7.18 -6.18
CA GLU A 138 -13.28 8.26 -6.02
C GLU A 138 -14.67 7.71 -5.67
N GLY A 139 -15.12 6.67 -6.38
CA GLY A 139 -16.38 5.99 -6.10
C GLY A 139 -16.40 5.38 -4.70
N ALA A 140 -15.33 4.72 -4.27
CA ALA A 140 -15.24 4.16 -2.92
C ALA A 140 -15.32 5.25 -1.84
N ARG A 141 -14.68 6.39 -2.06
CA ARG A 141 -14.71 7.53 -1.14
C ARG A 141 -16.14 8.08 -1.00
N ILE A 142 -16.88 8.17 -2.10
CA ILE A 142 -18.27 8.63 -2.10
C ILE A 142 -19.17 7.61 -1.37
N VAL A 143 -19.07 6.32 -1.72
CA VAL A 143 -19.89 5.26 -1.11
C VAL A 143 -19.63 5.13 0.39
N GLY A 144 -18.35 5.18 0.80
CA GLY A 144 -17.94 5.08 2.20
C GLY A 144 -18.08 6.38 2.99
N GLN A 145 -18.29 7.53 2.34
CA GLN A 145 -18.29 8.87 2.93
C GLN A 145 -17.02 9.11 3.78
N THR A 146 -15.86 8.73 3.25
CA THR A 146 -14.59 8.73 3.96
C THR A 146 -13.69 9.89 3.58
N THR A 147 -12.70 10.19 4.42
CA THR A 147 -11.66 11.19 4.13
C THR A 147 -10.79 10.73 2.97
N TYR A 148 -10.39 9.46 3.01
CA TYR A 148 -9.53 8.81 2.01
C TYR A 148 -10.20 7.58 1.43
N ALA A 149 -9.77 7.20 0.23
CA ALA A 149 -10.07 5.87 -0.30
C ALA A 149 -8.92 5.35 -1.17
N VAL A 150 -8.83 4.03 -1.25
CA VAL A 150 -7.86 3.34 -2.10
C VAL A 150 -8.55 2.31 -2.97
N SER A 151 -8.09 2.19 -4.20
CA SER A 151 -8.54 1.16 -5.13
C SER A 151 -7.40 0.28 -5.63
N THR A 152 -7.74 -0.95 -6.02
CA THR A 152 -6.84 -1.89 -6.67
C THR A 152 -7.52 -2.50 -7.89
N THR A 153 -6.85 -2.45 -9.05
CA THR A 153 -7.28 -3.15 -10.26
C THR A 153 -6.07 -3.70 -11.01
N GLY A 154 -6.09 -4.99 -11.39
CA GLY A 154 -4.88 -5.61 -11.95
C GLY A 154 -5.08 -7.04 -12.41
N ILE A 155 -4.02 -7.62 -12.93
CA ILE A 155 -3.96 -8.98 -13.47
C ILE A 155 -3.10 -9.85 -12.55
N ALA A 156 -3.76 -10.61 -11.68
CA ALA A 156 -3.06 -11.47 -10.71
C ALA A 156 -2.61 -12.81 -11.29
N GLY A 157 -3.00 -13.12 -12.53
CA GLY A 157 -2.62 -14.38 -13.19
C GLY A 157 -3.37 -15.63 -12.65
N PRO A 158 -2.95 -16.87 -13.14
CA PRO A 158 -1.89 -17.09 -14.11
C PRO A 158 -2.24 -16.65 -15.53
N GLY A 159 -3.51 -16.54 -15.88
CA GLY A 159 -4.00 -16.09 -17.19
C GLY A 159 -4.40 -14.60 -17.20
N GLY A 160 -4.93 -14.14 -18.34
CA GLY A 160 -5.48 -12.79 -18.50
C GLY A 160 -4.45 -11.69 -18.81
N GLY A 161 -3.17 -12.03 -18.87
CA GLY A 161 -2.12 -11.09 -19.29
C GLY A 161 -1.99 -10.98 -20.80
N THR A 162 -1.56 -9.82 -21.28
CA THR A 162 -1.13 -9.53 -22.66
C THR A 162 0.27 -8.93 -22.65
N LEU A 163 0.87 -8.70 -23.82
CA LEU A 163 2.16 -8.00 -23.91
C LEU A 163 2.10 -6.57 -23.35
N GLU A 164 0.98 -5.89 -23.53
CA GLU A 164 0.76 -4.52 -23.05
C GLU A 164 0.36 -4.49 -21.58
N LYS A 165 -0.40 -5.49 -21.12
CA LYS A 165 -0.87 -5.62 -19.74
C LYS A 165 -0.48 -7.01 -19.21
N PRO A 166 0.78 -7.20 -18.79
CA PRO A 166 1.27 -8.51 -18.35
C PRO A 166 0.66 -8.94 -17.00
N VAL A 167 0.73 -10.23 -16.70
CA VAL A 167 0.47 -10.75 -15.37
C VAL A 167 1.38 -10.03 -14.37
N GLY A 168 0.82 -9.62 -13.24
CA GLY A 168 1.51 -8.82 -12.22
C GLY A 168 1.28 -7.31 -12.35
N LEU A 169 0.74 -6.82 -13.47
CA LEU A 169 0.37 -5.42 -13.60
C LEU A 169 -0.81 -5.11 -12.68
N VAL A 170 -0.60 -4.15 -11.77
CA VAL A 170 -1.63 -3.63 -10.87
C VAL A 170 -1.58 -2.10 -10.88
N TRP A 171 -2.74 -1.49 -11.01
CA TRP A 171 -2.98 -0.08 -10.79
C TRP A 171 -3.64 0.15 -9.44
N PHE A 172 -3.24 1.23 -8.79
CA PHE A 172 -3.73 1.69 -7.51
C PHE A 172 -4.23 3.11 -7.67
N GLY A 173 -5.45 3.38 -7.26
CA GLY A 173 -5.95 4.75 -7.11
C GLY A 173 -5.96 5.12 -5.64
N VAL A 174 -5.53 6.33 -5.31
CA VAL A 174 -5.64 6.90 -3.96
C VAL A 174 -6.29 8.26 -4.08
N THR A 175 -7.32 8.50 -3.30
CA THR A 175 -8.04 9.79 -3.29
C THR A 175 -8.21 10.32 -1.86
N GLY A 176 -8.24 11.64 -1.76
CA GLY A 176 -8.40 12.34 -0.49
C GLY A 176 -8.54 13.85 -0.67
N PRO A 177 -8.28 14.65 0.37
CA PRO A 177 -8.45 16.10 0.33
C PRO A 177 -7.60 16.82 -0.73
N HIS A 178 -6.50 16.22 -1.16
CA HIS A 178 -5.57 16.80 -2.14
C HIS A 178 -5.80 16.30 -3.58
N GLY A 179 -6.93 15.65 -3.85
CA GLY A 179 -7.28 15.12 -5.16
C GLY A 179 -7.03 13.61 -5.29
N THR A 180 -6.92 13.13 -6.53
CA THR A 180 -6.78 11.70 -6.83
C THR A 180 -5.51 11.45 -7.62
N VAL A 181 -4.70 10.52 -7.12
CA VAL A 181 -3.46 10.06 -7.78
C VAL A 181 -3.58 8.58 -8.13
N ALA A 182 -2.74 8.12 -9.05
CA ALA A 182 -2.62 6.70 -9.34
C ALA A 182 -1.16 6.26 -9.38
N HIS A 183 -0.94 5.02 -8.97
CA HIS A 183 0.36 4.36 -9.01
C HIS A 183 0.24 3.05 -9.79
N LYS A 184 1.35 2.63 -10.38
CA LYS A 184 1.43 1.39 -11.13
C LYS A 184 2.58 0.53 -10.61
N ALA A 185 2.33 -0.77 -10.45
CA ALA A 185 3.38 -1.73 -10.15
C ALA A 185 3.29 -2.96 -11.07
N ASN A 186 4.44 -3.55 -11.38
CA ASN A 186 4.55 -4.86 -12.00
C ASN A 186 5.06 -5.83 -10.94
N LEU A 187 4.14 -6.59 -10.36
CA LEU A 187 4.40 -7.51 -9.26
C LEU A 187 4.86 -8.87 -9.79
N ILE A 188 5.72 -9.53 -9.03
CA ILE A 188 6.32 -10.81 -9.41
C ILE A 188 5.87 -11.89 -8.42
N GLY A 189 5.59 -13.08 -8.92
CA GLY A 189 5.20 -14.23 -8.13
C GLY A 189 4.00 -14.97 -8.71
N ASN A 190 3.46 -15.90 -7.93
CA ASN A 190 2.21 -16.56 -8.27
C ASN A 190 1.00 -15.64 -7.95
N ARG A 191 -0.20 -16.10 -8.24
CA ARG A 191 -1.45 -15.35 -8.04
C ARG A 191 -1.62 -14.84 -6.61
N GLU A 192 -1.32 -15.66 -5.61
CA GLU A 192 -1.43 -15.29 -4.20
C GLU A 192 -0.39 -14.22 -3.82
N ASP A 193 0.85 -14.40 -4.26
CA ASP A 193 1.94 -13.45 -4.05
C ASP A 193 1.62 -12.07 -4.63
N ILE A 194 1.08 -12.03 -5.85
CA ILE A 194 0.70 -10.78 -6.53
C ILE A 194 -0.43 -10.09 -5.77
N ARG A 195 -1.45 -10.82 -5.36
CA ARG A 195 -2.59 -10.27 -4.60
C ARG A 195 -2.17 -9.74 -3.22
N GLN A 196 -1.34 -10.49 -2.50
CA GLN A 196 -0.82 -10.08 -1.19
C GLN A 196 0.05 -8.83 -1.32
N SER A 197 1.01 -8.83 -2.24
CA SER A 197 1.88 -7.66 -2.50
C SER A 197 1.08 -6.44 -2.95
N ALA A 198 0.02 -6.64 -3.75
CA ALA A 198 -0.86 -5.54 -4.15
C ALA A 198 -1.62 -4.96 -2.95
N ALA A 199 -2.11 -5.78 -2.02
CA ALA A 199 -2.78 -5.30 -0.83
C ALA A 199 -1.84 -4.49 0.08
N GLU A 200 -0.63 -4.97 0.30
CA GLU A 200 0.40 -4.26 1.10
C GLU A 200 0.82 -2.92 0.45
N LEU A 201 1.02 -2.92 -0.87
CA LEU A 201 1.33 -1.68 -1.60
C LEU A 201 0.19 -0.67 -1.58
N ALA A 202 -1.07 -1.12 -1.61
CA ALA A 202 -2.21 -0.22 -1.50
C ALA A 202 -2.17 0.57 -0.18
N LEU A 203 -1.87 -0.09 0.95
CA LEU A 203 -1.71 0.58 2.24
C LEU A 203 -0.52 1.55 2.24
N TYR A 204 0.59 1.15 1.63
CA TYR A 204 1.78 2.00 1.52
C TYR A 204 1.49 3.27 0.70
N TYR A 205 0.79 3.17 -0.44
CA TYR A 205 0.45 4.34 -1.24
C TYR A 205 -0.52 5.28 -0.52
N VAL A 206 -1.46 4.76 0.28
CA VAL A 206 -2.29 5.63 1.13
C VAL A 206 -1.44 6.35 2.17
N TYR A 207 -0.54 5.62 2.84
CA TYR A 207 0.35 6.20 3.85
C TYR A 207 1.21 7.34 3.25
N THR A 208 1.83 7.10 2.09
CA THR A 208 2.63 8.13 1.40
C THR A 208 1.78 9.31 0.95
N TYR A 209 0.59 9.06 0.41
CA TYR A 209 -0.34 10.13 0.02
C TYR A 209 -0.69 11.05 1.21
N ILE A 210 -0.96 10.48 2.38
CA ILE A 210 -1.26 11.23 3.59
C ILE A 210 -0.03 12.05 4.05
N THR A 211 1.12 11.39 4.18
CA THR A 211 2.33 11.99 4.74
C THR A 211 3.01 13.00 3.80
N GLU A 212 2.88 12.81 2.49
CA GLU A 212 3.43 13.69 1.46
C GLU A 212 2.40 14.66 0.88
N LYS A 213 1.20 14.75 1.49
CA LYS A 213 0.10 15.67 1.12
C LYS A 213 -0.32 15.57 -0.35
N GLY A 214 -0.47 14.33 -0.85
CA GLY A 214 -0.99 14.05 -2.19
C GLY A 214 0.03 14.10 -3.32
N LYS A 215 1.32 13.96 -3.00
CA LYS A 215 2.39 13.84 -3.99
C LYS A 215 2.53 12.42 -4.50
#